data_11e571136243192975e81f338030a21c
#
_entry.id   11e571136243192975e81f338030a21c
#
_cell.length_a   1.000
_cell.length_b   1.000
_cell.length_c   1.000
_cell.angle_alpha   90.00
_cell.angle_beta   90.00
_cell.angle_gamma   90.00
#
_symmetry.space_group_name_H-M   'P 1'
#
loop_
_entity.id
_entity.type
_entity.pdbx_description
1 polymer ?
#
loop_
_entity_poly.entity_id
_entity_poly.type
_entity_poly.pdbx_seq_one_letter_code
_entity_poly.pdbx_strand_id
1 'polypeptide(L)'
;MRVLEVSDLARRYGDVVALDRLSFTVEPGQLFGFVGPNGAGKRTTMRIILGVLEPDAGEVRWRGQPVDLATRVRFGYMPEERGLYPKMRVRDQLAYFASLHGLARADAVAAADSWLERLGVADRAGDRVETLSLGNQQRVQLGAALVHGPELLVLDEPFSGLDPVGVDVLSGVLQGLADEGVPVVFSSHQLELVERLCESVAIIKDGRLVASGRVEQLRERGATAPTVRVAVRGAGEEWLAAVPGAEVVDRGPDGVLVALRDGAPADAVLDAARAAGTVTHFALERPTLSELFRKAVAA
;
A
#
# COMPACT_ATOMS: atom_id res chain seq x y z
N MET A 1 -15.18 5.83 12.41
CA MET A 1 -15.35 4.71 13.38
C MET A 1 -14.32 3.65 13.02
N ARG A 2 -13.50 3.18 13.96
CA ARG A 2 -12.48 2.15 13.68
C ARG A 2 -13.17 0.82 13.42
N VAL A 3 -12.65 0.04 12.46
CA VAL A 3 -13.24 -1.25 12.11
C VAL A 3 -12.28 -2.41 12.35
N LEU A 4 -10.99 -2.23 12.07
CA LEU A 4 -9.94 -3.16 12.47
C LEU A 4 -9.01 -2.46 13.46
N GLU A 5 -8.81 -3.06 14.62
CA GLU A 5 -7.91 -2.56 15.66
C GLU A 5 -6.87 -3.63 15.97
N VAL A 6 -5.62 -3.27 15.84
CA VAL A 6 -4.45 -4.08 16.21
C VAL A 6 -3.78 -3.39 17.37
N SER A 7 -3.66 -4.08 18.52
CA SER A 7 -3.18 -3.50 19.79
C SER A 7 -2.06 -4.33 20.36
N ASP A 8 -0.88 -3.70 20.50
CA ASP A 8 0.31 -4.19 21.18
C ASP A 8 0.74 -5.61 20.78
N LEU A 9 0.60 -5.94 19.48
CA LEU A 9 0.99 -7.26 18.97
C LEU A 9 2.48 -7.49 19.19
N ALA A 10 2.79 -8.58 19.87
CA ALA A 10 4.15 -9.08 20.02
C ALA A 10 4.25 -10.53 19.50
N ARG A 11 5.35 -10.84 18.82
CA ARG A 11 5.65 -12.20 18.35
C ARG A 11 7.15 -12.44 18.27
N ARG A 12 7.59 -13.58 18.77
CA ARG A 12 8.98 -14.05 18.68
C ARG A 12 9.06 -15.42 18.01
N TYR A 13 10.19 -15.65 17.36
CA TYR A 13 10.58 -16.95 16.82
C TYR A 13 11.98 -17.27 17.35
N GLY A 14 12.05 -18.05 18.43
CA GLY A 14 13.29 -18.24 19.16
C GLY A 14 13.84 -16.89 19.67
N ASP A 15 15.04 -16.54 19.26
CA ASP A 15 15.68 -15.27 19.65
C ASP A 15 15.27 -14.07 18.77
N VAL A 16 14.58 -14.32 17.65
CA VAL A 16 14.17 -13.26 16.72
C VAL A 16 12.85 -12.64 17.17
N VAL A 17 12.85 -11.33 17.40
CA VAL A 17 11.63 -10.54 17.63
C VAL A 17 11.02 -10.17 16.27
N ALA A 18 9.92 -10.79 15.92
CA ALA A 18 9.21 -10.49 14.67
C ALA A 18 8.24 -9.32 14.80
N LEU A 19 7.63 -9.15 15.99
CA LEU A 19 6.77 -8.00 16.33
C LEU A 19 7.04 -7.58 17.77
N ASP A 20 7.11 -6.25 18.00
CA ASP A 20 7.31 -5.64 19.30
C ASP A 20 6.30 -4.52 19.53
N ARG A 21 5.18 -4.86 20.19
CA ARG A 21 4.07 -3.96 20.55
C ARG A 21 3.52 -3.15 19.37
N LEU A 22 3.31 -3.84 18.23
CA LEU A 22 2.78 -3.21 17.04
C LEU A 22 1.30 -2.86 17.24
N SER A 23 0.95 -1.59 17.04
CA SER A 23 -0.43 -1.09 17.17
C SER A 23 -0.79 -0.18 16.01
N PHE A 24 -1.94 -0.41 15.37
CA PHE A 24 -2.53 0.46 14.36
C PHE A 24 -4.03 0.21 14.22
N THR A 25 -4.70 1.07 13.48
CA THR A 25 -6.14 0.96 13.24
C THR A 25 -6.46 1.21 11.77
N VAL A 26 -7.52 0.56 11.27
CA VAL A 26 -8.05 0.77 9.92
C VAL A 26 -9.51 1.19 10.03
N GLU A 27 -9.93 2.12 9.19
CA GLU A 27 -11.29 2.64 9.11
C GLU A 27 -12.10 1.91 8.01
N PRO A 28 -13.45 1.93 8.06
CA PRO A 28 -14.27 1.38 6.98
C PRO A 28 -13.95 2.04 5.64
N GLY A 29 -13.92 1.27 4.57
CA GLY A 29 -13.65 1.79 3.22
C GLY A 29 -12.25 2.36 3.01
N GLN A 30 -11.31 2.07 3.89
CA GLN A 30 -9.95 2.60 3.82
C GLN A 30 -9.03 1.68 3.03
N LEU A 31 -8.32 2.24 2.05
CA LEU A 31 -7.11 1.61 1.50
C LEU A 31 -5.93 1.92 2.42
N PHE A 32 -5.45 0.90 3.13
CA PHE A 32 -4.41 1.02 4.14
C PHE A 32 -3.13 0.32 3.68
N GLY A 33 -2.08 1.10 3.45
CA GLY A 33 -0.76 0.60 3.05
C GLY A 33 0.06 0.14 4.26
N PHE A 34 0.56 -1.09 4.21
CA PHE A 34 1.42 -1.65 5.25
C PHE A 34 2.83 -1.82 4.68
N VAL A 35 3.72 -0.87 4.95
CA VAL A 35 5.01 -0.75 4.29
C VAL A 35 6.18 -0.99 5.23
N GLY A 36 7.26 -1.57 4.70
CA GLY A 36 8.46 -1.87 5.46
C GLY A 36 9.41 -2.76 4.66
N PRO A 37 10.69 -2.86 5.05
CA PRO A 37 11.62 -3.77 4.41
C PRO A 37 11.22 -5.23 4.58
N ASN A 38 11.86 -6.12 3.83
CA ASN A 38 11.67 -7.56 4.02
C ASN A 38 12.13 -7.95 5.44
N GLY A 39 11.36 -8.81 6.08
CA GLY A 39 11.61 -9.20 7.48
C GLY A 39 11.08 -8.22 8.53
N ALA A 40 10.52 -7.07 8.16
CA ALA A 40 10.01 -6.08 9.12
C ALA A 40 8.80 -6.54 9.96
N GLY A 41 8.19 -7.70 9.68
CA GLY A 41 7.03 -8.23 10.41
C GLY A 41 5.71 -8.11 9.67
N LYS A 42 5.67 -7.58 8.45
CA LYS A 42 4.43 -7.40 7.65
C LYS A 42 3.61 -8.69 7.55
N ARG A 43 4.23 -9.76 7.04
CA ARG A 43 3.56 -11.05 6.87
C ARG A 43 3.12 -11.67 8.20
N THR A 44 3.93 -11.54 9.26
CA THR A 44 3.58 -12.00 10.61
C THR A 44 2.32 -11.30 11.11
N THR A 45 2.23 -9.98 10.96
CA THR A 45 1.04 -9.20 11.34
C THR A 45 -0.20 -9.65 10.56
N MET A 46 -0.12 -9.79 9.24
CA MET A 46 -1.24 -10.25 8.43
C MET A 46 -1.73 -11.64 8.82
N ARG A 47 -0.81 -12.57 9.08
CA ARG A 47 -1.15 -13.92 9.56
C ARG A 47 -1.82 -13.91 10.93
N ILE A 48 -1.47 -12.99 11.82
CA ILE A 48 -2.14 -12.82 13.11
C ILE A 48 -3.54 -12.24 12.91
N ILE A 49 -3.73 -11.23 12.08
CA ILE A 49 -5.07 -10.68 11.75
C ILE A 49 -5.98 -11.78 11.24
N LEU A 50 -5.48 -12.65 10.39
CA LEU A 50 -6.21 -13.78 9.81
C LEU A 50 -6.36 -14.99 10.76
N GLY A 51 -5.70 -14.96 11.92
CA GLY A 51 -5.69 -16.06 12.89
C GLY A 51 -4.98 -17.32 12.44
N VAL A 52 -4.16 -17.23 11.41
CA VAL A 52 -3.24 -18.31 10.98
C VAL A 52 -2.09 -18.46 11.98
N LEU A 53 -1.80 -17.39 12.71
CA LEU A 53 -0.75 -17.32 13.72
C LEU A 53 -1.28 -16.66 14.98
N GLU A 54 -1.04 -17.27 16.15
CA GLU A 54 -1.35 -16.65 17.43
C GLU A 54 -0.23 -15.69 17.84
N PRO A 55 -0.55 -14.48 18.35
CA PRO A 55 0.44 -13.58 18.92
C PRO A 55 0.92 -14.09 20.29
N ASP A 56 2.12 -13.69 20.73
CA ASP A 56 2.60 -13.96 22.09
C ASP A 56 1.97 -12.98 23.09
N ALA A 57 1.60 -11.77 22.62
CA ALA A 57 0.85 -10.76 23.37
C ALA A 57 0.12 -9.81 22.43
N GLY A 58 -0.82 -9.06 22.98
CA GLY A 58 -1.68 -8.15 22.22
C GLY A 58 -2.92 -8.84 21.63
N GLU A 59 -3.71 -8.07 20.92
CA GLU A 59 -4.98 -8.57 20.36
C GLU A 59 -5.35 -7.90 19.05
N VAL A 60 -6.22 -8.57 18.28
CA VAL A 60 -6.88 -8.02 17.09
C VAL A 60 -8.38 -7.95 17.35
N ARG A 61 -8.97 -6.78 17.10
CA ARG A 61 -10.41 -6.55 17.21
C ARG A 61 -11.02 -6.16 15.87
N TRP A 62 -12.20 -6.69 15.62
CA TRP A 62 -13.05 -6.33 14.47
C TRP A 62 -14.33 -5.70 14.97
N ARG A 63 -14.59 -4.44 14.60
CA ARG A 63 -15.76 -3.68 15.07
C ARG A 63 -15.88 -3.67 16.59
N GLY A 64 -14.76 -3.57 17.29
CA GLY A 64 -14.68 -3.53 18.74
C GLY A 64 -14.76 -4.90 19.45
N GLN A 65 -14.95 -6.01 18.72
CA GLN A 65 -14.99 -7.36 19.27
C GLN A 65 -13.68 -8.12 18.94
N PRO A 66 -13.18 -8.99 19.82
CA PRO A 66 -12.07 -9.88 19.50
C PRO A 66 -12.37 -10.70 18.24
N VAL A 67 -11.37 -10.88 17.39
CA VAL A 67 -11.51 -11.64 16.15
C VAL A 67 -11.53 -13.13 16.45
N ASP A 68 -12.69 -13.76 16.20
CA ASP A 68 -12.91 -15.20 16.30
C ASP A 68 -12.91 -15.89 14.93
N LEU A 69 -13.09 -17.20 14.89
CA LEU A 69 -13.16 -17.96 13.65
C LEU A 69 -14.33 -17.51 12.77
N ALA A 70 -15.49 -17.24 13.35
CA ALA A 70 -16.70 -16.81 12.62
C ALA A 70 -16.49 -15.45 11.94
N THR A 71 -15.70 -14.57 12.54
CA THR A 71 -15.28 -13.31 11.96
C THR A 71 -14.28 -13.53 10.84
N ARG A 72 -13.28 -14.38 11.06
CA ARG A 72 -12.17 -14.62 10.10
C ARG A 72 -12.64 -15.23 8.78
N VAL A 73 -13.66 -16.09 8.78
CA VAL A 73 -14.19 -16.66 7.53
C VAL A 73 -14.83 -15.61 6.61
N ARG A 74 -15.10 -14.41 7.13
CA ARG A 74 -15.60 -13.26 6.36
C ARG A 74 -14.47 -12.34 5.86
N PHE A 75 -13.21 -12.68 6.12
CA PHE A 75 -12.06 -11.94 5.64
C PHE A 75 -11.55 -12.58 4.35
N GLY A 76 -11.14 -11.75 3.38
CA GLY A 76 -10.46 -12.18 2.18
C GLY A 76 -8.95 -12.11 2.39
N TYR A 77 -8.23 -13.10 1.90
CA TYR A 77 -6.77 -13.13 2.00
C TYR A 77 -6.14 -13.50 0.67
N MET A 78 -5.17 -12.71 0.28
CA MET A 78 -4.29 -13.00 -0.85
C MET A 78 -2.85 -13.09 -0.36
N PRO A 79 -2.25 -14.29 -0.29
CA PRO A 79 -0.84 -14.47 0.07
C PRO A 79 0.08 -14.02 -1.07
N GLU A 80 1.33 -13.67 -0.75
CA GLU A 80 2.38 -13.39 -1.75
C GLU A 80 2.67 -14.61 -2.62
N GLU A 81 2.69 -15.80 -2.01
CA GLU A 81 2.86 -17.06 -2.73
C GLU A 81 1.53 -17.48 -3.37
N ARG A 82 1.60 -17.95 -4.61
CA ARG A 82 0.39 -18.35 -5.34
C ARG A 82 -0.21 -19.62 -4.76
N GLY A 83 -1.40 -19.49 -4.15
CA GLY A 83 -2.17 -20.60 -3.60
C GLY A 83 -3.18 -21.23 -4.57
N LEU A 84 -3.00 -20.99 -5.89
CA LEU A 84 -3.93 -21.50 -6.91
C LEU A 84 -3.59 -22.94 -7.31
N TYR A 85 -4.62 -23.73 -7.65
CA TYR A 85 -4.47 -25.09 -8.17
C TYR A 85 -4.14 -25.04 -9.66
N PRO A 86 -2.90 -25.38 -10.09
CA PRO A 86 -2.44 -25.10 -11.45
C PRO A 86 -3.28 -25.79 -12.55
N LYS A 87 -3.77 -27.00 -12.29
CA LYS A 87 -4.51 -27.82 -13.25
C LYS A 87 -6.01 -27.55 -13.29
N MET A 88 -6.55 -26.77 -12.34
CA MET A 88 -7.97 -26.38 -12.37
C MET A 88 -8.20 -25.28 -13.41
N ARG A 89 -9.41 -25.24 -13.95
CA ARG A 89 -9.86 -24.11 -14.80
C ARG A 89 -10.14 -22.90 -13.91
N VAL A 90 -9.88 -21.73 -14.43
CA VAL A 90 -10.00 -20.45 -13.73
C VAL A 90 -11.37 -20.27 -13.08
N ARG A 91 -12.46 -20.40 -13.87
CA ARG A 91 -13.83 -20.31 -13.36
C ARG A 91 -14.11 -21.35 -12.26
N ASP A 92 -13.77 -22.61 -12.54
CA ASP A 92 -14.06 -23.71 -11.64
C ASP A 92 -13.36 -23.52 -10.29
N GLN A 93 -12.17 -22.96 -10.30
CA GLN A 93 -11.40 -22.67 -9.10
C GLN A 93 -12.04 -21.55 -8.27
N LEU A 94 -12.45 -20.43 -8.89
CA LEU A 94 -13.13 -19.36 -8.17
C LEU A 94 -14.47 -19.83 -7.60
N ALA A 95 -15.26 -20.57 -8.37
CA ALA A 95 -16.50 -21.16 -7.91
C ALA A 95 -16.27 -22.16 -6.75
N TYR A 96 -15.19 -22.93 -6.79
CA TYR A 96 -14.80 -23.83 -5.71
C TYR A 96 -14.50 -23.06 -4.42
N PHE A 97 -13.69 -21.99 -4.50
CA PHE A 97 -13.40 -21.15 -3.31
C PHE A 97 -14.67 -20.48 -2.76
N ALA A 98 -15.56 -19.96 -3.63
CA ALA A 98 -16.85 -19.44 -3.21
C ALA A 98 -17.69 -20.47 -2.45
N SER A 99 -17.70 -21.71 -2.94
CA SER A 99 -18.42 -22.82 -2.30
C SER A 99 -17.82 -23.22 -0.95
N LEU A 100 -16.50 -23.12 -0.77
CA LEU A 100 -15.85 -23.34 0.53
C LEU A 100 -16.29 -22.31 1.58
N HIS A 101 -16.66 -21.11 1.14
CA HIS A 101 -17.24 -20.07 1.99
C HIS A 101 -18.77 -20.13 2.12
N GLY A 102 -19.40 -21.23 1.65
CA GLY A 102 -20.81 -21.51 1.86
C GLY A 102 -21.77 -21.02 0.78
N LEU A 103 -21.27 -20.48 -0.36
CA LEU A 103 -22.14 -20.10 -1.47
C LEU A 103 -22.73 -21.37 -2.12
N ALA A 104 -24.03 -21.32 -2.46
CA ALA A 104 -24.64 -22.35 -3.27
C ALA A 104 -23.99 -22.41 -4.66
N ARG A 105 -24.01 -23.59 -5.29
CA ARG A 105 -23.28 -23.81 -6.56
C ARG A 105 -23.61 -22.78 -7.65
N ALA A 106 -24.87 -22.42 -7.81
CA ALA A 106 -25.29 -21.44 -8.81
C ALA A 106 -24.73 -20.05 -8.50
N ASP A 107 -24.81 -19.62 -7.23
CA ASP A 107 -24.29 -18.32 -6.78
C ASP A 107 -22.76 -18.27 -6.84
N ALA A 108 -22.09 -19.39 -6.54
CA ALA A 108 -20.64 -19.50 -6.62
C ALA A 108 -20.14 -19.34 -8.07
N VAL A 109 -20.84 -19.93 -9.05
CA VAL A 109 -20.50 -19.76 -10.48
C VAL A 109 -20.79 -18.33 -10.92
N ALA A 110 -21.93 -17.75 -10.55
CA ALA A 110 -22.27 -16.37 -10.89
C ALA A 110 -21.26 -15.36 -10.30
N ALA A 111 -20.87 -15.56 -9.05
CA ALA A 111 -19.84 -14.75 -8.39
C ALA A 111 -18.48 -14.89 -9.10
N ALA A 112 -18.09 -16.11 -9.48
CA ALA A 112 -16.86 -16.35 -10.23
C ALA A 112 -16.86 -15.60 -11.56
N ASP A 113 -17.94 -15.70 -12.35
CA ASP A 113 -18.06 -15.01 -13.64
C ASP A 113 -18.00 -13.50 -13.47
N SER A 114 -18.74 -12.94 -12.52
CA SER A 114 -18.72 -11.51 -12.20
C SER A 114 -17.31 -11.00 -11.84
N TRP A 115 -16.57 -11.73 -11.00
CA TRP A 115 -15.22 -11.33 -10.64
C TRP A 115 -14.23 -11.47 -11.78
N LEU A 116 -14.37 -12.49 -12.65
CA LEU A 116 -13.54 -12.63 -13.84
C LEU A 116 -13.72 -11.46 -14.82
N GLU A 117 -14.95 -10.95 -14.97
CA GLU A 117 -15.23 -9.75 -15.75
C GLU A 117 -14.59 -8.50 -15.12
N ARG A 118 -14.83 -8.25 -13.83
CA ARG A 118 -14.25 -7.10 -13.10
C ARG A 118 -12.71 -7.09 -13.10
N LEU A 119 -12.09 -8.27 -13.11
CA LEU A 119 -10.63 -8.43 -13.14
C LEU A 119 -10.05 -8.46 -14.57
N GLY A 120 -10.88 -8.39 -15.60
CA GLY A 120 -10.44 -8.38 -16.99
C GLY A 120 -9.78 -9.69 -17.45
N VAL A 121 -10.27 -10.84 -16.95
CA VAL A 121 -9.79 -12.18 -17.30
C VAL A 121 -10.92 -13.15 -17.66
N ALA A 122 -12.10 -12.63 -18.04
CA ALA A 122 -13.27 -13.43 -18.38
C ALA A 122 -13.03 -14.32 -19.62
N ASP A 123 -12.24 -13.85 -20.59
CA ASP A 123 -11.83 -14.59 -21.79
C ASP A 123 -10.97 -15.83 -21.48
N ARG A 124 -10.41 -15.89 -20.26
CA ARG A 124 -9.58 -16.98 -19.74
C ARG A 124 -10.32 -17.93 -18.79
N ALA A 125 -11.63 -17.74 -18.59
CA ALA A 125 -12.43 -18.54 -17.63
C ALA A 125 -12.33 -20.07 -17.83
N GLY A 126 -12.18 -20.52 -19.07
CA GLY A 126 -12.03 -21.92 -19.43
C GLY A 126 -10.60 -22.46 -19.41
N ASP A 127 -9.59 -21.59 -19.30
CA ASP A 127 -8.18 -21.97 -19.33
C ASP A 127 -7.74 -22.59 -18.00
N ARG A 128 -6.69 -23.41 -18.04
CA ARG A 128 -6.04 -23.88 -16.80
C ARG A 128 -5.18 -22.76 -16.22
N VAL A 129 -5.15 -22.65 -14.90
CA VAL A 129 -4.37 -21.62 -14.21
C VAL A 129 -2.90 -21.62 -14.62
N GLU A 130 -2.29 -22.80 -14.79
CA GLU A 130 -0.88 -22.94 -15.19
C GLU A 130 -0.55 -22.36 -16.58
N THR A 131 -1.57 -22.16 -17.44
CA THR A 131 -1.37 -21.61 -18.78
C THR A 131 -1.46 -20.09 -18.85
N LEU A 132 -1.86 -19.45 -17.74
CA LEU A 132 -1.99 -18.00 -17.67
C LEU A 132 -0.62 -17.32 -17.47
N SER A 133 -0.51 -16.09 -17.99
CA SER A 133 0.60 -15.21 -17.60
C SER A 133 0.62 -14.94 -16.09
N LEU A 134 1.77 -14.56 -15.56
CA LEU A 134 1.92 -14.26 -14.13
C LEU A 134 0.94 -13.19 -13.66
N GLY A 135 0.72 -12.14 -14.46
CA GLY A 135 -0.23 -11.07 -14.16
C GLY A 135 -1.68 -11.56 -14.13
N ASN A 136 -2.08 -12.44 -15.07
CA ASN A 136 -3.43 -13.02 -15.04
C ASN A 136 -3.61 -13.98 -13.86
N GLN A 137 -2.59 -14.76 -13.50
CA GLN A 137 -2.64 -15.57 -12.27
C GLN A 137 -2.82 -14.70 -11.02
N GLN A 138 -2.16 -13.54 -10.96
CA GLN A 138 -2.29 -12.58 -9.87
C GLN A 138 -3.73 -12.05 -9.76
N ARG A 139 -4.34 -11.69 -10.91
CA ARG A 139 -5.75 -11.25 -10.95
C ARG A 139 -6.70 -12.35 -10.52
N VAL A 140 -6.48 -13.60 -10.94
CA VAL A 140 -7.28 -14.75 -10.50
C VAL A 140 -7.12 -15.00 -9.01
N GLN A 141 -5.91 -14.83 -8.46
CA GLN A 141 -5.66 -14.99 -7.03
C GLN A 141 -6.38 -13.92 -6.20
N LEU A 142 -6.43 -12.68 -6.68
CA LEU A 142 -7.27 -11.66 -6.07
C LEU A 142 -8.75 -12.05 -6.15
N GLY A 143 -9.23 -12.56 -7.30
CA GLY A 143 -10.59 -13.08 -7.44
C GLY A 143 -10.93 -14.15 -6.40
N ALA A 144 -9.98 -15.06 -6.11
CA ALA A 144 -10.16 -16.06 -5.06
C ALA A 144 -10.33 -15.46 -3.66
N ALA A 145 -9.66 -14.34 -3.37
CA ALA A 145 -9.83 -13.62 -2.11
C ALA A 145 -11.14 -12.80 -2.03
N LEU A 146 -11.79 -12.53 -3.17
CA LEU A 146 -12.95 -11.66 -3.28
C LEU A 146 -14.27 -12.39 -3.51
N VAL A 147 -14.24 -13.61 -4.06
CA VAL A 147 -15.41 -14.30 -4.61
C VAL A 147 -16.52 -14.56 -3.60
N HIS A 148 -16.20 -14.59 -2.30
CA HIS A 148 -17.16 -14.81 -1.21
C HIS A 148 -17.72 -13.52 -0.59
N GLY A 149 -17.37 -12.34 -1.13
CA GLY A 149 -17.82 -11.04 -0.64
C GLY A 149 -17.27 -10.69 0.75
N PRO A 150 -15.94 -10.53 0.90
CA PRO A 150 -15.31 -10.34 2.20
C PRO A 150 -15.66 -8.98 2.83
N GLU A 151 -15.70 -8.92 4.17
CA GLU A 151 -15.88 -7.69 4.95
C GLU A 151 -14.55 -6.95 5.22
N LEU A 152 -13.43 -7.64 5.11
CA LEU A 152 -12.04 -7.12 5.19
C LEU A 152 -11.21 -7.85 4.15
N LEU A 153 -10.36 -7.11 3.44
CA LEU A 153 -9.42 -7.68 2.50
C LEU A 153 -7.99 -7.47 2.99
N VAL A 154 -7.21 -8.55 3.09
CA VAL A 154 -5.79 -8.53 3.48
C VAL A 154 -4.96 -9.10 2.33
N LEU A 155 -4.05 -8.29 1.77
CA LEU A 155 -3.30 -8.63 0.57
C LEU A 155 -1.79 -8.52 0.83
N ASP A 156 -1.06 -9.61 0.58
CA ASP A 156 0.40 -9.61 0.70
C ASP A 156 1.04 -9.43 -0.67
N GLU A 157 1.64 -8.24 -0.94
CA GLU A 157 2.28 -7.84 -2.19
C GLU A 157 1.38 -8.02 -3.45
N PRO A 158 0.13 -7.50 -3.47
CA PRO A 158 -0.84 -7.81 -4.53
C PRO A 158 -0.43 -7.32 -5.92
N PHE A 159 0.44 -6.32 -6.01
CA PHE A 159 0.87 -5.72 -7.27
C PHE A 159 2.15 -6.33 -7.84
N SER A 160 2.73 -7.32 -7.13
CA SER A 160 3.97 -7.96 -7.56
C SER A 160 3.81 -8.69 -8.89
N GLY A 161 4.70 -8.38 -9.86
CA GLY A 161 4.72 -9.03 -11.17
C GLY A 161 3.61 -8.59 -12.13
N LEU A 162 2.88 -7.51 -11.83
CA LEU A 162 1.94 -6.89 -12.76
C LEU A 162 2.63 -5.89 -13.68
N ASP A 163 2.14 -5.82 -14.92
CA ASP A 163 2.42 -4.72 -15.83
C ASP A 163 1.60 -3.46 -15.44
N PRO A 164 1.88 -2.28 -16.02
CA PRO A 164 1.14 -1.06 -15.69
C PRO A 164 -0.37 -1.18 -15.87
N VAL A 165 -0.83 -1.87 -16.91
CA VAL A 165 -2.27 -2.11 -17.15
C VAL A 165 -2.86 -2.98 -16.05
N GLY A 166 -2.13 -4.01 -15.62
CA GLY A 166 -2.51 -4.87 -14.50
C GLY A 166 -2.60 -4.10 -13.19
N VAL A 167 -1.66 -3.21 -12.93
CA VAL A 167 -1.69 -2.32 -11.77
C VAL A 167 -2.92 -1.44 -11.77
N ASP A 168 -3.28 -0.82 -12.92
CA ASP A 168 -4.44 0.06 -13.00
C ASP A 168 -5.76 -0.70 -12.81
N VAL A 169 -5.91 -1.88 -13.40
CA VAL A 169 -7.10 -2.74 -13.20
C VAL A 169 -7.24 -3.11 -11.73
N LEU A 170 -6.16 -3.60 -11.11
CA LEU A 170 -6.18 -4.01 -9.70
C LEU A 170 -6.49 -2.83 -8.79
N SER A 171 -5.86 -1.68 -9.03
CA SER A 171 -6.10 -0.44 -8.29
C SER A 171 -7.55 0.00 -8.36
N GLY A 172 -8.16 -0.04 -9.56
CA GLY A 172 -9.58 0.28 -9.75
C GLY A 172 -10.51 -0.66 -8.97
N VAL A 173 -10.20 -1.97 -8.95
CA VAL A 173 -10.96 -2.95 -8.16
C VAL A 173 -10.86 -2.66 -6.66
N LEU A 174 -9.65 -2.41 -6.13
CA LEU A 174 -9.46 -2.14 -4.71
C LEU A 174 -10.12 -0.82 -4.30
N GLN A 175 -10.03 0.23 -5.15
CA GLN A 175 -10.72 1.49 -4.89
C GLN A 175 -12.24 1.31 -4.89
N GLY A 176 -12.80 0.59 -5.85
CA GLY A 176 -14.23 0.29 -5.87
C GLY A 176 -14.73 -0.43 -4.62
N LEU A 177 -13.94 -1.38 -4.09
CA LEU A 177 -14.25 -2.04 -2.82
C LEU A 177 -14.21 -1.08 -1.62
N ALA A 178 -13.23 -0.19 -1.59
CA ALA A 178 -13.12 0.83 -0.56
C ALA A 178 -14.32 1.79 -0.61
N ASP A 179 -14.74 2.22 -1.79
CA ASP A 179 -15.93 3.06 -2.00
C ASP A 179 -17.22 2.35 -1.56
N GLU A 180 -17.29 1.01 -1.69
CA GLU A 180 -18.35 0.16 -1.17
C GLU A 180 -18.28 -0.03 0.39
N GLY A 181 -17.24 0.52 1.03
CA GLY A 181 -17.05 0.48 2.50
C GLY A 181 -16.20 -0.70 2.99
N VAL A 182 -15.66 -1.53 2.11
CA VAL A 182 -14.77 -2.64 2.48
C VAL A 182 -13.35 -2.12 2.74
N PRO A 183 -12.81 -2.24 3.96
CA PRO A 183 -11.43 -1.87 4.23
C PRO A 183 -10.47 -2.87 3.58
N VAL A 184 -9.39 -2.34 3.03
CA VAL A 184 -8.34 -3.12 2.39
C VAL A 184 -6.99 -2.82 3.04
N VAL A 185 -6.34 -3.83 3.58
CA VAL A 185 -4.98 -3.76 4.11
C VAL A 185 -4.06 -4.48 3.14
N PHE A 186 -3.08 -3.79 2.57
CA PHE A 186 -2.13 -4.46 1.70
C PHE A 186 -0.68 -4.10 2.00
N SER A 187 0.21 -5.10 1.90
CA SER A 187 1.64 -4.86 1.97
C SER A 187 2.18 -4.43 0.61
N SER A 188 3.16 -3.56 0.63
CA SER A 188 3.97 -3.27 -0.56
C SER A 188 5.36 -2.76 -0.17
N HIS A 189 6.33 -3.03 -1.03
CA HIS A 189 7.65 -2.38 -1.03
C HIS A 189 7.72 -1.24 -2.06
N GLN A 190 6.69 -1.06 -2.91
CA GLN A 190 6.57 0.02 -3.90
C GLN A 190 5.90 1.24 -3.27
N LEU A 191 6.69 2.10 -2.64
CA LEU A 191 6.18 3.23 -1.86
C LEU A 191 5.41 4.25 -2.70
N GLU A 192 5.80 4.46 -3.95
CA GLU A 192 5.12 5.36 -4.90
C GLU A 192 3.70 4.87 -5.21
N LEU A 193 3.51 3.56 -5.34
CA LEU A 193 2.20 2.97 -5.54
C LEU A 193 1.31 3.12 -4.29
N VAL A 194 1.89 2.88 -3.11
CA VAL A 194 1.19 3.08 -1.84
C VAL A 194 0.79 4.54 -1.65
N GLU A 195 1.68 5.48 -1.97
CA GLU A 195 1.42 6.93 -1.90
C GLU A 195 0.28 7.36 -2.85
N ARG A 196 0.19 6.72 -4.01
CA ARG A 196 -0.87 7.01 -5.00
C ARG A 196 -2.23 6.43 -4.60
N LEU A 197 -2.26 5.25 -3.97
CA LEU A 197 -3.50 4.50 -3.71
C LEU A 197 -4.04 4.66 -2.29
N CYS A 198 -3.17 4.85 -1.30
CA CYS A 198 -3.56 4.80 0.10
C CYS A 198 -3.78 6.20 0.68
N GLU A 199 -4.87 6.35 1.42
CA GLU A 199 -5.05 7.53 2.27
C GLU A 199 -4.21 7.46 3.54
N SER A 200 -3.97 6.27 4.05
CA SER A 200 -3.23 6.02 5.29
C SER A 200 -2.27 4.86 5.16
N VAL A 201 -1.20 4.94 5.91
CA VAL A 201 -0.14 3.92 5.92
C VAL A 201 0.35 3.64 7.33
N ALA A 202 0.90 2.43 7.52
CA ALA A 202 1.79 2.10 8.62
C ALA A 202 3.15 1.72 8.06
N ILE A 203 4.19 2.39 8.56
CA ILE A 203 5.58 2.10 8.24
C ILE A 203 6.15 1.27 9.39
N ILE A 204 6.65 0.08 9.07
CA ILE A 204 7.24 -0.81 10.07
C ILE A 204 8.71 -1.11 9.77
N LYS A 205 9.49 -1.24 10.83
CA LYS A 205 10.90 -1.64 10.82
C LYS A 205 11.18 -2.51 12.05
N ASP A 206 11.83 -3.64 11.87
CA ASP A 206 12.25 -4.54 12.95
C ASP A 206 11.12 -4.89 13.94
N GLY A 207 9.92 -5.16 13.40
CA GLY A 207 8.73 -5.52 14.17
C GLY A 207 8.03 -4.35 14.89
N ARG A 208 8.51 -3.11 14.73
CA ARG A 208 7.96 -1.91 15.40
C ARG A 208 7.33 -0.96 14.41
N LEU A 209 6.30 -0.26 14.89
CA LEU A 209 5.72 0.84 14.14
C LEU A 209 6.65 2.06 14.22
N VAL A 210 7.13 2.51 13.06
CA VAL A 210 7.97 3.72 12.95
C VAL A 210 7.10 4.96 12.73
N ALA A 211 6.10 4.85 11.87
CA ALA A 211 5.13 5.91 11.61
C ALA A 211 3.79 5.30 11.16
N SER A 212 2.69 5.93 11.52
CA SER A 212 1.36 5.59 11.01
C SER A 212 0.47 6.83 10.95
N GLY A 213 -0.43 6.85 9.99
CA GLY A 213 -1.42 7.90 9.81
C GLY A 213 -1.71 8.19 8.35
N ARG A 214 -2.45 9.27 8.11
CA ARG A 214 -2.73 9.72 6.74
C ARG A 214 -1.45 10.14 6.04
N VAL A 215 -1.29 9.72 4.79
CA VAL A 215 -0.10 10.00 3.98
C VAL A 215 0.22 11.49 3.97
N GLU A 216 -0.79 12.35 3.77
CA GLU A 216 -0.59 13.81 3.78
C GLU A 216 -0.06 14.33 5.11
N GLN A 217 -0.62 13.88 6.24
CA GLN A 217 -0.15 14.29 7.58
C GLN A 217 1.27 13.84 7.85
N LEU A 218 1.64 12.63 7.38
CA LEU A 218 3.00 12.13 7.50
C LEU A 218 3.98 12.97 6.67
N ARG A 219 3.58 13.38 5.46
CA ARG A 219 4.36 14.28 4.60
C ARG A 219 4.57 15.65 5.25
N GLU A 220 3.51 16.22 5.83
CA GLU A 220 3.59 17.51 6.54
C GLU A 220 4.51 17.43 7.77
N ARG A 221 4.38 16.39 8.59
CA ARG A 221 5.24 16.19 9.78
C ARG A 221 6.70 15.89 9.42
N GLY A 222 6.93 15.24 8.29
CA GLY A 222 8.27 14.89 7.80
C GLY A 222 8.99 16.03 7.08
N ALA A 223 8.26 17.10 6.73
CA ALA A 223 8.81 18.29 6.13
C ALA A 223 9.49 19.15 7.21
N THR A 224 10.82 19.12 7.25
CA THR A 224 11.61 19.99 8.16
C THR A 224 11.64 21.45 7.70
N ALA A 225 11.43 21.69 6.42
CA ALA A 225 11.26 23.00 5.78
C ALA A 225 10.48 22.80 4.48
N PRO A 226 9.71 23.80 3.99
CA PRO A 226 9.16 23.78 2.64
C PRO A 226 10.28 23.62 1.63
N THR A 227 10.04 22.84 0.56
CA THR A 227 11.01 22.66 -0.52
C THR A 227 10.46 23.10 -1.86
N VAL A 228 11.33 23.60 -2.71
CA VAL A 228 11.02 24.02 -4.08
C VAL A 228 11.97 23.32 -5.03
N ARG A 229 11.42 22.67 -6.05
CA ARG A 229 12.22 22.21 -7.18
C ARG A 229 12.25 23.29 -8.24
N VAL A 230 13.44 23.65 -8.70
CA VAL A 230 13.63 24.70 -9.69
C VAL A 230 14.69 24.32 -10.72
N ALA A 231 14.37 24.54 -11.99
CA ALA A 231 15.31 24.40 -13.09
C ALA A 231 15.40 25.69 -13.89
N VAL A 232 16.63 26.16 -14.11
CA VAL A 232 16.91 27.38 -14.84
C VAL A 232 17.81 27.06 -16.03
N ARG A 233 17.35 27.40 -17.22
CA ARG A 233 18.16 27.26 -18.44
C ARG A 233 19.03 28.50 -18.63
N GLY A 234 20.32 28.28 -18.87
CA GLY A 234 21.27 29.35 -19.14
C GLY A 234 22.02 29.87 -17.90
N ALA A 235 21.79 29.32 -16.73
CA ALA A 235 22.51 29.64 -15.50
C ALA A 235 22.90 28.39 -14.74
N GLY A 236 23.99 28.43 -13.97
CA GLY A 236 24.33 27.46 -12.94
C GLY A 236 23.45 27.66 -11.68
N GLU A 237 23.94 27.22 -10.53
CA GLU A 237 23.22 27.33 -9.25
C GLU A 237 23.63 28.54 -8.41
N GLU A 238 24.59 29.35 -8.88
CA GLU A 238 25.24 30.46 -8.16
C GLU A 238 24.22 31.54 -7.73
N TRP A 239 23.12 31.66 -8.47
CA TRP A 239 22.04 32.59 -8.18
C TRP A 239 21.30 32.27 -6.87
N LEU A 240 21.35 31.01 -6.39
CA LEU A 240 20.76 30.63 -5.11
C LEU A 240 21.45 31.32 -3.92
N ALA A 241 22.73 31.68 -4.05
CA ALA A 241 23.43 32.40 -3.00
C ALA A 241 22.83 33.79 -2.71
N ALA A 242 22.05 34.34 -3.64
CA ALA A 242 21.33 35.61 -3.46
C ALA A 242 20.02 35.47 -2.66
N VAL A 243 19.58 34.23 -2.34
CA VAL A 243 18.35 33.97 -1.61
C VAL A 243 18.67 33.51 -0.19
N PRO A 244 18.56 34.38 0.83
CA PRO A 244 18.80 34.00 2.21
C PRO A 244 17.85 32.86 2.66
N GLY A 245 18.40 31.85 3.31
CA GLY A 245 17.63 30.68 3.78
C GLY A 245 17.34 29.63 2.70
N ALA A 246 17.80 29.82 1.46
CA ALA A 246 17.72 28.79 0.42
C ALA A 246 18.94 27.84 0.49
N GLU A 247 18.68 26.56 0.69
CA GLU A 247 19.74 25.52 0.76
C GLU A 247 19.45 24.40 -0.25
N VAL A 248 20.40 24.09 -1.12
CA VAL A 248 20.27 22.95 -2.04
C VAL A 248 20.36 21.65 -1.26
N VAL A 249 19.31 20.84 -1.31
CA VAL A 249 19.21 19.55 -0.61
C VAL A 249 19.32 18.35 -1.54
N ASP A 250 19.00 18.52 -2.85
CA ASP A 250 19.11 17.45 -3.84
C ASP A 250 19.27 18.03 -5.25
N ARG A 251 19.82 17.19 -6.16
CA ARG A 251 19.97 17.50 -7.58
C ARG A 251 19.40 16.37 -8.43
N GLY A 252 18.51 16.72 -9.34
CA GLY A 252 17.82 15.77 -10.20
C GLY A 252 17.73 16.24 -11.66
N PRO A 253 17.19 15.41 -12.55
CA PRO A 253 17.02 15.74 -13.96
C PRO A 253 16.10 16.96 -14.17
N ASP A 254 15.15 17.17 -13.26
CA ASP A 254 14.17 18.28 -13.32
C ASP A 254 14.64 19.52 -12.55
N GLY A 255 15.93 19.63 -12.24
CA GLY A 255 16.55 20.76 -11.56
C GLY A 255 16.99 20.47 -10.13
N VAL A 256 17.22 21.53 -9.36
CA VAL A 256 17.66 21.46 -7.97
C VAL A 256 16.48 21.53 -7.01
N LEU A 257 16.52 20.73 -5.95
CA LEU A 257 15.60 20.80 -4.82
C LEU A 257 16.20 21.72 -3.75
N VAL A 258 15.49 22.77 -3.43
CA VAL A 258 15.91 23.82 -2.51
C VAL A 258 15.03 23.80 -1.27
N ALA A 259 15.62 23.62 -0.09
CA ALA A 259 14.93 23.79 1.18
C ALA A 259 14.85 25.29 1.56
N LEU A 260 13.68 25.72 1.99
CA LEU A 260 13.41 27.08 2.43
C LEU A 260 13.46 27.14 3.95
N ARG A 261 14.61 27.54 4.50
CA ARG A 261 14.83 27.67 5.95
C ARG A 261 14.49 29.09 6.41
N ASP A 262 14.29 29.24 7.71
CA ASP A 262 14.09 30.54 8.38
C ASP A 262 12.94 31.38 7.79
N GLY A 263 11.91 30.71 7.23
CA GLY A 263 10.77 31.36 6.64
C GLY A 263 11.03 31.99 5.25
N ALA A 264 12.11 31.59 4.58
CA ALA A 264 12.40 32.06 3.22
C ALA A 264 11.18 31.81 2.29
N PRO A 265 10.68 32.86 1.59
CA PRO A 265 9.52 32.68 0.72
C PRO A 265 9.93 32.00 -0.60
N ALA A 266 9.08 31.12 -1.10
CA ALA A 266 9.28 30.45 -2.38
C ALA A 266 9.39 31.44 -3.55
N ASP A 267 8.66 32.56 -3.46
CA ASP A 267 8.70 33.63 -4.47
C ASP A 267 10.08 34.26 -4.60
N ALA A 268 10.85 34.38 -3.51
CA ALA A 268 12.23 34.87 -3.60
C ALA A 268 13.14 33.96 -4.41
N VAL A 269 12.93 32.63 -4.32
CA VAL A 269 13.65 31.66 -5.17
C VAL A 269 13.22 31.82 -6.63
N LEU A 270 11.92 31.99 -6.89
CA LEU A 270 11.38 32.18 -8.23
C LEU A 270 11.92 33.46 -8.88
N ASP A 271 11.94 34.57 -8.14
CA ASP A 271 12.43 35.86 -8.64
C ASP A 271 13.94 35.82 -8.95
N ALA A 272 14.73 35.22 -8.05
CA ALA A 272 16.16 35.03 -8.29
C ALA A 272 16.41 34.10 -9.50
N ALA A 273 15.63 33.03 -9.64
CA ALA A 273 15.71 32.14 -10.79
C ALA A 273 15.40 32.85 -12.13
N ARG A 274 14.35 33.69 -12.14
CA ARG A 274 13.99 34.51 -13.32
C ARG A 274 15.06 35.53 -13.68
N ALA A 275 15.70 36.13 -12.69
CA ALA A 275 16.80 37.07 -12.92
C ALA A 275 18.06 36.37 -13.48
N ALA A 276 18.28 35.12 -13.15
CA ALA A 276 19.43 34.34 -13.59
C ALA A 276 19.26 33.74 -15.01
N GLY A 277 18.01 33.43 -15.40
CA GLY A 277 17.79 32.83 -16.72
C GLY A 277 16.34 32.42 -16.98
N THR A 278 16.13 31.52 -17.93
CA THR A 278 14.79 31.03 -18.24
C THR A 278 14.40 29.91 -17.28
N VAL A 279 13.39 30.13 -16.43
CA VAL A 279 12.83 29.13 -15.56
C VAL A 279 12.06 28.11 -16.41
N THR A 280 12.50 26.87 -16.40
CA THR A 280 11.86 25.75 -17.13
C THR A 280 11.01 24.87 -16.24
N HIS A 281 11.29 24.87 -14.94
CA HIS A 281 10.51 24.15 -13.94
C HIS A 281 10.51 24.96 -12.62
N PHE A 282 9.36 25.02 -11.97
CA PHE A 282 9.21 25.58 -10.61
C PHE A 282 8.01 24.91 -9.94
N ALA A 283 8.25 24.15 -8.88
CA ALA A 283 7.21 23.48 -8.14
C ALA A 283 7.52 23.47 -6.63
N LEU A 284 6.52 23.75 -5.81
CA LEU A 284 6.58 23.45 -4.39
C LEU A 284 6.49 21.93 -4.23
N GLU A 285 7.51 21.33 -3.65
CA GLU A 285 7.54 19.90 -3.38
C GLU A 285 7.33 19.62 -1.89
N ARG A 286 6.59 18.56 -1.63
CA ARG A 286 6.48 17.96 -0.29
C ARG A 286 7.30 16.68 -0.28
N PRO A 287 7.88 16.29 0.86
CA PRO A 287 8.61 15.03 0.93
C PRO A 287 7.73 13.86 0.50
N THR A 288 8.27 13.00 -0.32
CA THR A 288 7.60 11.77 -0.75
C THR A 288 7.55 10.75 0.39
N LEU A 289 6.63 9.80 0.32
CA LEU A 289 6.59 8.68 1.26
C LEU A 289 7.92 7.89 1.24
N SER A 290 8.58 7.80 0.08
CA SER A 290 9.89 7.18 -0.09
C SER A 290 11.00 7.89 0.69
N GLU A 291 10.99 9.22 0.74
CA GLU A 291 11.94 10.01 1.55
C GLU A 291 11.67 9.86 3.04
N LEU A 292 10.40 9.89 3.44
CA LEU A 292 9.99 9.66 4.82
C LEU A 292 10.40 8.26 5.29
N PHE A 293 10.18 7.26 4.46
CA PHE A 293 10.59 5.89 4.72
C PHE A 293 12.10 5.77 4.89
N ARG A 294 12.90 6.34 3.96
CA ARG A 294 14.37 6.34 4.07
C ARG A 294 14.85 6.97 5.37
N LYS A 295 14.30 8.14 5.75
CA LYS A 295 14.63 8.80 7.03
C LYS A 295 14.26 7.91 8.23
N ALA A 296 13.06 7.32 8.21
CA ALA A 296 12.57 6.47 9.29
C ALA A 296 13.35 5.15 9.43
N VAL A 297 13.82 4.59 8.31
CA VAL A 297 14.62 3.35 8.31
C VAL A 297 16.10 3.61 8.61
N ALA A 298 16.63 4.82 8.36
CA ALA A 298 18.01 5.19 8.67
C ALA A 298 18.21 5.58 10.15
N ALA A 299 17.15 6.02 10.82
CA ALA A 299 17.14 6.33 12.26
C ALA A 299 17.01 5.06 13.12
#